data_e9ffcee3b3551c95c3be270faed8df99
#
_entry.id   e9ffcee3b3551c95c3be270faed8df99
#
_cell.length_a   1.000
_cell.length_b   1.000
_cell.length_c   1.000
_cell.angle_alpha   90.00
_cell.angle_beta   90.00
_cell.angle_gamma   90.00
#
_symmetry.space_group_name_H-M   'P 1'
#
loop_
_entity.id
_entity.type
_entity.pdbx_description
1 polymer ?
#
loop_
_entity_poly.entity_id
_entity_poly.type
_entity_poly.pdbx_seq_one_letter_code
_entity_poly.pdbx_strand_id
1 'polypeptide(L)'
;MKFHHIGIFVKSLQIGRDYLNELFSINKIGEEIIDERMGIYVQFLTDKCGICYEIVAPYSDVNPVQNLLKKNINILNHVAYKVENLETAILKYRELGCIPLGIPTPAVAFQGRKVIFFLSKLGIIIELIES
;
A
#
# COMPACT_ATOMS: atom_id res chain seq x y z
N MET A 1 -7.06 -8.99 -13.41
CA MET A 1 -6.67 -8.04 -12.34
C MET A 1 -7.56 -8.25 -11.13
N LYS A 2 -6.97 -8.40 -9.95
CA LYS A 2 -7.71 -8.74 -8.74
C LYS A 2 -7.40 -7.72 -7.65
N PHE A 3 -8.45 -7.10 -7.06
CA PHE A 3 -8.29 -6.20 -5.94
C PHE A 3 -7.63 -6.90 -4.75
N HIS A 4 -6.69 -6.22 -4.10
CA HIS A 4 -5.98 -6.76 -2.94
C HIS A 4 -6.22 -5.95 -1.68
N HIS A 5 -5.92 -4.65 -1.67
CA HIS A 5 -6.06 -3.86 -0.45
C HIS A 5 -6.20 -2.34 -0.70
N ILE A 6 -6.54 -1.65 0.37
CA ILE A 6 -6.49 -0.20 0.49
C ILE A 6 -5.31 0.14 1.40
N GLY A 7 -4.41 1.00 0.95
CA GLY A 7 -3.24 1.41 1.72
C GLY A 7 -3.50 2.68 2.52
N ILE A 8 -3.18 2.65 3.81
CA ILE A 8 -3.39 3.76 4.74
C ILE A 8 -2.10 4.04 5.51
N PHE A 9 -1.64 5.28 5.49
CA PHE A 9 -0.46 5.71 6.24
C PHE A 9 -0.83 6.07 7.68
N VAL A 10 -0.08 5.56 8.65
CA VAL A 10 -0.33 5.75 10.09
C VAL A 10 0.96 6.11 10.80
N LYS A 11 0.86 6.77 11.96
CA LYS A 11 2.03 7.16 12.77
C LYS A 11 2.77 5.96 13.37
N SER A 12 2.01 4.97 13.83
CA SER A 12 2.53 3.68 14.28
C SER A 12 1.51 2.60 13.97
N LEU A 13 1.96 1.35 13.84
CA LEU A 13 1.05 0.23 13.61
C LEU A 13 0.03 0.08 14.74
N GLN A 14 0.46 0.26 15.99
CA GLN A 14 -0.45 0.15 17.13
C GLN A 14 -1.56 1.19 17.08
N ILE A 15 -1.23 2.45 16.88
CA ILE A 15 -2.22 3.54 16.80
C ILE A 15 -3.19 3.29 15.63
N GLY A 16 -2.66 2.97 14.45
CA GLY A 16 -3.47 2.70 13.27
C GLY A 16 -4.39 1.50 13.45
N ARG A 17 -3.84 0.40 13.93
CA ARG A 17 -4.59 -0.83 14.19
C ARG A 17 -5.74 -0.62 15.17
N ASP A 18 -5.45 0.01 16.29
CA ASP A 18 -6.44 0.20 17.35
C ASP A 18 -7.58 1.10 16.87
N TYR A 19 -7.26 2.18 16.17
CA TYR A 19 -8.26 3.12 15.68
C TYR A 19 -9.10 2.54 14.54
N LEU A 20 -8.47 1.86 13.58
CA LEU A 20 -9.19 1.23 12.48
C LEU A 20 -10.10 0.09 12.97
N ASN A 21 -9.70 -0.59 14.04
CA ASN A 21 -10.56 -1.59 14.66
C ASN A 21 -11.86 -0.99 15.20
N GLU A 22 -11.79 0.19 15.77
CA GLU A 22 -12.99 0.91 16.23
C GLU A 22 -13.85 1.39 15.05
N LEU A 23 -13.22 1.87 13.98
CA LEU A 23 -13.94 2.42 12.84
C LEU A 23 -14.57 1.37 11.94
N PHE A 24 -13.88 0.26 11.68
CA PHE A 24 -14.23 -0.66 10.60
C PHE A 24 -14.50 -2.09 11.05
N SER A 25 -14.57 -2.35 12.34
CA SER A 25 -14.83 -3.70 12.86
C SER A 25 -13.89 -4.75 12.28
N ILE A 26 -12.60 -4.58 12.51
CA ILE A 26 -11.57 -5.51 12.06
C ILE A 26 -11.74 -6.86 12.76
N ASN A 27 -11.73 -7.96 12.02
CA ASN A 27 -11.83 -9.29 12.58
C ASN A 27 -10.60 -10.17 12.34
N LYS A 28 -9.68 -9.76 11.50
CA LYS A 28 -8.42 -10.47 11.26
C LYS A 28 -7.26 -9.48 11.23
N ILE A 29 -6.26 -9.76 12.06
CA ILE A 29 -5.04 -8.94 12.16
C ILE A 29 -3.87 -9.82 11.72
N GLY A 30 -3.16 -9.39 10.68
CA GLY A 30 -1.96 -10.06 10.20
C GLY A 30 -0.75 -9.77 11.07
N GLU A 31 0.37 -10.38 10.76
CA GLU A 31 1.64 -10.14 11.43
C GLU A 31 2.23 -8.77 11.04
N GLU A 32 3.04 -8.21 11.92
CA GLU A 32 3.81 -7.00 11.62
C GLU A 32 4.99 -7.36 10.73
N ILE A 33 5.16 -6.60 9.65
CA ILE A 33 6.21 -6.81 8.65
C ILE A 33 7.13 -5.60 8.63
N ILE A 34 8.45 -5.83 8.58
CA ILE A 34 9.45 -4.77 8.41
C ILE A 34 9.97 -4.85 6.98
N ASP A 35 9.88 -3.75 6.25
CA ASP A 35 10.54 -3.57 4.95
C ASP A 35 11.66 -2.54 5.13
N GLU A 36 12.88 -3.03 5.35
CA GLU A 36 14.02 -2.17 5.62
C GLU A 36 14.42 -1.33 4.41
N ARG A 37 14.27 -1.86 3.21
CA ARG A 37 14.58 -1.14 1.97
C ARG A 37 13.69 0.09 1.82
N MET A 38 12.40 -0.05 2.08
CA MET A 38 11.45 1.05 2.00
C MET A 38 11.37 1.89 3.27
N GLY A 39 11.97 1.42 4.36
CA GLY A 39 11.98 2.11 5.65
C GLY A 39 10.63 2.15 6.35
N ILE A 40 9.84 1.10 6.22
CA ILE A 40 8.47 1.05 6.71
C ILE A 40 8.15 -0.21 7.51
N TYR A 41 7.18 -0.09 8.42
CA TYR A 41 6.41 -1.20 8.97
C TYR A 41 5.14 -1.36 8.14
N VAL A 42 4.72 -2.60 7.93
CA VAL A 42 3.48 -2.94 7.22
C VAL A 42 2.68 -3.95 8.03
N GLN A 43 1.36 -3.79 8.06
CA GLN A 43 0.47 -4.78 8.63
C GLN A 43 -0.85 -4.80 7.87
N PHE A 44 -1.35 -6.00 7.57
CA PHE A 44 -2.64 -6.17 6.91
C PHE A 44 -3.72 -6.44 7.94
N LEU A 45 -4.84 -5.75 7.79
CA LEU A 45 -6.04 -5.87 8.61
C LEU A 45 -7.21 -6.22 7.69
N THR A 46 -8.09 -7.12 8.11
CA THR A 46 -9.27 -7.48 7.32
C THR A 46 -10.52 -7.24 8.14
N ASP A 47 -11.52 -6.57 7.57
CA ASP A 47 -12.79 -6.35 8.24
C ASP A 47 -13.77 -7.52 8.03
N LYS A 48 -14.95 -7.41 8.62
CA LYS A 48 -15.99 -8.46 8.55
C LYS A 48 -16.53 -8.68 7.14
N CYS A 49 -16.37 -7.70 6.25
CA CYS A 49 -16.80 -7.80 4.85
C CYS A 49 -15.73 -8.40 3.94
N GLY A 50 -14.55 -8.71 4.49
CA GLY A 50 -13.42 -9.25 3.72
C GLY A 50 -12.56 -8.18 3.06
N ILE A 51 -12.76 -6.90 3.36
CA ILE A 51 -11.93 -5.82 2.84
C ILE A 51 -10.59 -5.82 3.57
N CYS A 52 -9.51 -5.82 2.83
CA CYS A 52 -8.15 -5.78 3.34
C CYS A 52 -7.62 -4.35 3.34
N TYR A 53 -7.10 -3.92 4.49
CA TYR A 53 -6.42 -2.64 4.67
C TYR A 53 -4.95 -2.92 4.96
N GLU A 54 -4.05 -2.22 4.25
CA GLU A 54 -2.63 -2.24 4.56
C GLU A 54 -2.30 -0.97 5.32
N ILE A 55 -1.96 -1.09 6.60
CA ILE A 55 -1.45 0.07 7.34
C ILE A 55 0.08 0.11 7.23
N VAL A 56 0.60 1.30 6.97
CA VAL A 56 2.02 1.54 6.72
C VAL A 56 2.51 2.64 7.65
N ALA A 57 3.54 2.35 8.44
CA ALA A 57 4.11 3.27 9.41
C ALA A 57 5.62 3.46 9.18
N PRO A 58 6.21 4.60 9.60
CA PRO A 58 7.65 4.82 9.49
C PRO A 58 8.46 3.81 10.33
N TYR A 59 9.46 3.19 9.73
CA TYR A 59 10.45 2.35 10.41
C TYR A 59 11.80 3.06 10.57
N SER A 60 12.31 3.66 9.50
CA SER A 60 13.57 4.40 9.49
C SER A 60 13.34 5.88 9.21
N ASP A 61 14.38 6.70 9.35
CA ASP A 61 14.30 8.14 9.09
C ASP A 61 14.02 8.46 7.62
N VAL A 62 14.40 7.56 6.71
CA VAL A 62 14.12 7.70 5.27
C VAL A 62 12.96 6.78 4.90
N ASN A 63 11.79 7.36 4.73
CA ASN A 63 10.57 6.63 4.39
C ASN A 63 9.57 7.55 3.68
N PRO A 64 8.61 6.99 2.91
CA PRO A 64 7.63 7.79 2.18
C PRO A 64 6.48 8.31 3.04
N VAL A 65 6.34 7.84 4.28
CA VAL A 65 5.14 8.03 5.11
C VAL A 65 5.18 9.32 5.91
N GLN A 66 6.29 9.59 6.58
CA GLN A 66 6.40 10.64 7.60
C GLN A 66 6.08 12.04 7.08
N ASN A 67 6.54 12.35 5.88
CA ASN A 67 6.32 13.67 5.27
C ASN A 67 4.85 13.92 4.94
N LEU A 68 4.16 12.90 4.44
CA LEU A 68 2.73 12.97 4.15
C LEU A 68 1.90 13.09 5.43
N LEU A 69 2.29 12.37 6.49
CA LEU A 69 1.63 12.48 7.80
C LEU A 69 1.76 13.88 8.38
N LYS A 70 2.93 14.50 8.30
CA LYS A 70 3.16 15.88 8.77
C LYS A 70 2.27 16.88 8.05
N LYS A 71 2.09 16.70 6.74
CA LYS A 71 1.26 17.58 5.90
C LYS A 71 -0.23 17.24 5.97
N ASN A 72 -0.58 16.12 6.59
CA ASN A 72 -1.94 15.58 6.65
C ASN A 72 -2.59 15.43 5.27
N ILE A 73 -1.82 14.96 4.30
CA ILE A 73 -2.26 14.72 2.92
C ILE A 73 -1.99 13.27 2.52
N ASN A 74 -2.83 12.74 1.64
CA ASN A 74 -2.70 11.39 1.08
C ASN A 74 -2.50 10.29 2.13
N ILE A 75 -3.23 10.40 3.24
CA ILE A 75 -3.20 9.39 4.32
C ILE A 75 -3.89 8.11 3.86
N LEU A 76 -5.06 8.22 3.22
CA LEU A 76 -5.65 7.15 2.42
C LEU A 76 -4.85 7.12 1.12
N ASN A 77 -3.81 6.30 1.10
CA ASN A 77 -2.72 6.50 0.15
C ASN A 77 -2.95 5.85 -1.21
N HIS A 78 -3.36 4.59 -1.24
CA HIS A 78 -3.46 3.88 -2.51
C HIS A 78 -4.49 2.76 -2.49
N VAL A 79 -4.84 2.30 -3.69
CA VAL A 79 -5.57 1.04 -3.93
C VAL A 79 -4.64 0.09 -4.66
N ALA A 80 -4.66 -1.19 -4.28
CA ALA A 80 -3.73 -2.18 -4.80
C ALA A 80 -4.44 -3.33 -5.49
N TYR A 81 -3.88 -3.76 -6.61
CA TYR A 81 -4.39 -4.86 -7.42
C TYR A 81 -3.27 -5.84 -7.79
N LYS A 82 -3.56 -7.13 -7.73
CA LYS A 82 -2.69 -8.16 -8.30
C LYS A 82 -2.94 -8.29 -9.78
N VAL A 83 -1.87 -8.42 -10.56
CA VAL A 83 -1.91 -8.61 -12.01
C VAL A 83 -1.09 -9.84 -12.39
N GLU A 84 -1.53 -10.55 -13.41
CA GLU A 84 -0.84 -11.76 -13.86
C GLU A 84 0.48 -11.44 -14.55
N ASN A 85 0.50 -10.40 -15.36
CA ASN A 85 1.69 -9.95 -16.07
C ASN A 85 1.95 -8.48 -15.79
N LEU A 86 2.97 -8.21 -14.98
CA LEU A 86 3.29 -6.86 -14.55
C LEU A 86 3.75 -5.97 -15.70
N GLU A 87 4.56 -6.49 -16.61
CA GLU A 87 5.08 -5.72 -17.74
C GLU A 87 3.96 -5.25 -18.66
N THR A 88 3.03 -6.15 -19.00
CA THR A 88 1.87 -5.80 -19.82
C THR A 88 0.98 -4.77 -19.12
N ALA A 89 0.78 -4.93 -17.82
CA ALA A 89 -0.02 -3.98 -17.04
C ALA A 89 0.63 -2.60 -16.98
N ILE A 90 1.95 -2.53 -16.84
CA ILE A 90 2.69 -1.27 -16.86
C ILE A 90 2.50 -0.52 -18.19
N LEU A 91 2.64 -1.22 -19.31
CA LEU A 91 2.45 -0.62 -20.63
C LEU A 91 1.02 -0.06 -20.77
N LYS A 92 0.03 -0.85 -20.38
CA LYS A 92 -1.37 -0.43 -20.42
C LYS A 92 -1.63 0.82 -19.57
N TYR A 93 -1.10 0.85 -18.35
CA TYR A 93 -1.32 1.99 -17.46
C TYR A 93 -0.66 3.27 -17.98
N ARG A 94 0.52 3.15 -18.60
CA ARG A 94 1.15 4.29 -19.27
C ARG A 94 0.32 4.81 -20.45
N GLU A 95 -0.23 3.92 -21.24
CA GLU A 95 -1.13 4.30 -22.35
C GLU A 95 -2.39 5.02 -21.84
N LEU A 96 -2.89 4.65 -20.65
CA LEU A 96 -4.01 5.31 -20.01
C LEU A 96 -3.66 6.65 -19.36
N GLY A 97 -2.41 7.08 -19.46
CA GLY A 97 -1.93 8.35 -18.91
C GLY A 97 -1.53 8.31 -17.44
N CYS A 98 -1.35 7.13 -16.87
CA CYS A 98 -0.81 6.99 -15.52
C CYS A 98 0.70 7.23 -15.51
N ILE A 99 1.19 7.92 -14.50
CA ILE A 99 2.61 8.25 -14.33
C ILE A 99 3.22 7.26 -13.34
N PRO A 100 4.24 6.48 -13.75
CA PRO A 100 4.92 5.59 -12.80
C PRO A 100 5.68 6.41 -11.75
N LEU A 101 5.54 6.04 -10.48
CA LEU A 101 6.20 6.69 -9.35
C LEU A 101 7.51 6.00 -8.97
N GLY A 102 8.05 5.19 -9.85
CA GLY A 102 9.29 4.44 -9.67
C GLY A 102 9.37 3.28 -10.64
N ILE A 103 10.25 2.35 -10.37
CA ILE A 103 10.42 1.11 -11.14
C ILE A 103 9.85 -0.07 -10.36
N PRO A 104 9.55 -1.20 -11.02
CA PRO A 104 9.15 -2.42 -10.31
C PRO A 104 10.19 -2.81 -9.27
N THR A 105 9.77 -2.95 -8.02
CA THR A 105 10.65 -3.18 -6.87
C THR A 105 10.11 -4.33 -6.01
N PRO A 106 10.97 -5.27 -5.57
CA PRO A 106 10.54 -6.34 -4.66
C PRO A 106 10.01 -5.77 -3.35
N ALA A 107 8.90 -6.33 -2.85
CA ALA A 107 8.29 -5.93 -1.58
C ALA A 107 8.27 -7.11 -0.61
N VAL A 108 8.70 -6.87 0.63
CA VAL A 108 8.74 -7.91 1.69
C VAL A 108 7.33 -8.42 1.99
N ALA A 109 6.34 -7.54 2.01
CA ALA A 109 4.94 -7.89 2.27
C ALA A 109 4.36 -8.89 1.27
N PHE A 110 4.98 -9.06 0.10
CA PHE A 110 4.55 -9.96 -0.96
C PHE A 110 5.61 -11.02 -1.31
N GLN A 111 6.42 -11.41 -0.32
CA GLN A 111 7.45 -12.44 -0.44
C GLN A 111 8.45 -12.16 -1.57
N GLY A 112 8.81 -10.91 -1.76
CA GLY A 112 9.77 -10.47 -2.78
C GLY A 112 9.18 -10.30 -4.18
N ARG A 113 7.90 -10.48 -4.37
CA ARG A 113 7.23 -10.17 -5.64
C ARG A 113 7.31 -8.68 -5.89
N LYS A 114 7.43 -8.32 -7.16
CA LYS A 114 7.59 -6.92 -7.55
C LYS A 114 6.29 -6.16 -7.47
N VAL A 115 6.40 -4.91 -7.03
CA VAL A 115 5.30 -3.94 -7.01
C VAL A 115 5.74 -2.67 -7.73
N ILE A 116 4.77 -1.92 -8.27
CA ILE A 116 4.99 -0.60 -8.84
C ILE A 116 3.79 0.29 -8.53
N PHE A 117 4.06 1.56 -8.25
CA PHE A 117 3.03 2.56 -7.98
C PHE A 117 2.87 3.50 -9.16
N PHE A 118 1.63 3.90 -9.44
CA PHE A 118 1.27 4.86 -10.46
C PHE A 118 0.42 5.98 -9.89
N LEU A 119 0.61 7.19 -10.39
CA LEU A 119 -0.32 8.30 -10.20
C LEU A 119 -1.24 8.36 -11.42
N SER A 120 -2.54 8.19 -11.19
CA SER A 120 -3.54 8.28 -12.26
C SER A 120 -3.90 9.74 -12.57
N LYS A 121 -4.59 9.96 -13.70
CA LYS A 121 -5.12 11.30 -14.06
C LYS A 121 -6.13 11.84 -13.06
N LEU A 122 -6.75 10.99 -12.25
CA LEU A 122 -7.68 11.38 -11.21
C LEU A 122 -6.98 11.74 -9.89
N GLY A 123 -5.64 11.63 -9.82
CA GLY A 123 -4.90 11.84 -8.58
C GLY A 123 -4.92 10.65 -7.62
N ILE A 124 -5.47 9.53 -8.03
CA ILE A 124 -5.47 8.28 -7.25
C ILE A 124 -4.15 7.56 -7.48
N ILE A 125 -3.52 7.14 -6.38
CA ILE A 125 -2.33 6.28 -6.43
C ILE A 125 -2.79 4.82 -6.52
N ILE A 126 -2.23 4.10 -7.48
CA ILE A 126 -2.55 2.69 -7.74
C ILE A 126 -1.28 1.87 -7.59
N GLU A 127 -1.34 0.82 -6.80
CA GLU A 127 -0.26 -0.17 -6.68
C GLU A 127 -0.61 -1.39 -7.52
N LEU A 128 0.32 -1.83 -8.37
CA LEU A 128 0.22 -3.09 -9.08
C LEU A 128 1.20 -4.09 -8.46
N ILE A 129 0.69 -5.27 -8.15
CA ILE A 129 1.44 -6.34 -7.49
C ILE A 129 1.54 -7.52 -8.46
N GLU A 130 2.75 -7.99 -8.69
CA GLU A 130 2.99 -9.22 -9.44
C GLU A 130 2.35 -10.42 -8.75
N SER A 131 1.60 -11.21 -9.49
CA SER A 131 0.97 -12.44 -8.96
C SER A 131 1.95 -13.56 -8.73
#